data_d45499d41c16992eceba696057295b82
#
_entry.id   d45499d41c16992eceba696057295b82
#
_cell.length_a   1.000
_cell.length_b   1.000
_cell.length_c   1.000
_cell.angle_alpha   90.00
_cell.angle_beta   90.00
_cell.angle_gamma   90.00
#
_symmetry.space_group_name_H-M   'P 1'
#
loop_
_entity.id
_entity.type
_entity.pdbx_description
1 polymer ?
#
loop_
_entity_poly.entity_id
_entity_poly.type
_entity_poly.pdbx_seq_one_letter_code
_entity_poly.pdbx_strand_id
1 'polypeptide(L)'
;MTHAGVFGSGSWGTAFALVLADAGTDAVMWGRRPELCEAVNRTRRNPDYLPGIELPSAIRATPDPVEAAEGADLIVLAVPSQTLRANLTTWAPKLPEDAVLVSLMKGIELGTAKRMSEVISEVVGAGTDRVAVVSGPNLAGEIAQRQPAASVVACADESVAQRIQHACHSPNFRPYTNTDVVGTELGGT
;
A
#
# COMPACT_ATOMS: atom_id res chain seq x y z
N MET A 1 11.36 -12.45 -7.47
CA MET A 1 10.48 -11.29 -7.83
C MET A 1 9.74 -10.93 -6.57
N THR A 2 9.64 -9.65 -6.25
CA THR A 2 8.85 -9.20 -5.11
C THR A 2 7.38 -9.24 -5.48
N HIS A 3 6.52 -9.72 -4.59
CA HIS A 3 5.07 -9.76 -4.76
C HIS A 3 4.39 -8.91 -3.69
N ALA A 4 3.37 -8.13 -4.06
CA ALA A 4 2.69 -7.23 -3.15
C ALA A 4 1.17 -7.46 -3.15
N GLY A 5 0.60 -7.60 -1.96
CA GLY A 5 -0.83 -7.50 -1.72
C GLY A 5 -1.20 -6.05 -1.40
N VAL A 6 -2.02 -5.40 -2.22
CA VAL A 6 -2.45 -4.00 -2.01
C VAL A 6 -3.87 -3.97 -1.49
N PHE A 7 -4.05 -3.72 -0.21
CA PHE A 7 -5.34 -3.71 0.47
C PHE A 7 -5.99 -2.33 0.38
N GLY A 8 -6.81 -2.16 -0.64
CA GLY A 8 -7.52 -0.94 -0.98
C GLY A 8 -7.43 -0.61 -2.47
N SER A 9 -8.55 -0.72 -3.18
CA SER A 9 -8.70 -0.44 -4.62
C SER A 9 -9.17 0.99 -4.90
N GLY A 10 -8.93 1.92 -3.97
CA GLY A 10 -9.17 3.36 -4.18
C GLY A 10 -8.11 4.01 -5.07
N SER A 11 -8.21 5.33 -5.27
CA SER A 11 -7.27 6.07 -6.14
C SER A 11 -5.81 5.86 -5.73
N TRP A 12 -5.50 5.99 -4.42
CA TRP A 12 -4.11 5.87 -3.95
C TRP A 12 -3.60 4.42 -4.00
N GLY A 13 -4.40 3.43 -3.59
CA GLY A 13 -4.00 2.02 -3.70
C GLY A 13 -3.76 1.60 -5.15
N THR A 14 -4.62 2.04 -6.08
CA THR A 14 -4.45 1.77 -7.52
C THR A 14 -3.21 2.47 -8.10
N ALA A 15 -2.97 3.73 -7.72
CA ALA A 15 -1.77 4.46 -8.17
C ALA A 15 -0.48 3.82 -7.63
N PHE A 16 -0.50 3.35 -6.37
CA PHE A 16 0.68 2.68 -5.81
C PHE A 16 0.91 1.29 -6.39
N ALA A 17 -0.16 0.55 -6.74
CA ALA A 17 -0.03 -0.69 -7.51
C ALA A 17 0.65 -0.45 -8.88
N LEU A 18 0.36 0.69 -9.54
CA LEU A 18 1.08 1.10 -10.75
C LEU A 18 2.55 1.38 -10.49
N VAL A 19 2.87 2.08 -9.39
CA VAL A 19 4.26 2.34 -8.99
C VAL A 19 5.03 1.04 -8.79
N LEU A 20 4.42 0.05 -8.10
CA LEU A 20 5.00 -1.28 -7.90
C LEU A 20 5.23 -2.00 -9.23
N ALA A 21 4.23 -2.01 -10.10
CA ALA A 21 4.32 -2.65 -11.42
C ALA A 21 5.37 -1.99 -12.32
N ASP A 22 5.47 -0.66 -12.30
CA ASP A 22 6.49 0.09 -13.07
C ASP A 22 7.92 -0.18 -12.53
N ALA A 23 8.05 -0.62 -11.27
CA ALA A 23 9.30 -1.08 -10.66
C ALA A 23 9.59 -2.59 -10.87
N GLY A 24 8.69 -3.32 -11.54
CA GLY A 24 8.83 -4.77 -11.78
C GLY A 24 8.32 -5.65 -10.64
N THR A 25 7.49 -5.12 -9.73
CA THR A 25 6.83 -5.84 -8.65
C THR A 25 5.40 -6.20 -9.06
N ASP A 26 5.04 -7.47 -9.00
CA ASP A 26 3.67 -7.92 -9.24
C ASP A 26 2.75 -7.49 -8.08
N ALA A 27 1.55 -7.02 -8.40
CA ALA A 27 0.61 -6.52 -7.40
C ALA A 27 -0.78 -7.16 -7.52
N VAL A 28 -1.31 -7.65 -6.41
CA VAL A 28 -2.71 -8.09 -6.31
C VAL A 28 -3.45 -7.10 -5.42
N MET A 29 -4.40 -6.38 -6.02
CA MET A 29 -5.22 -5.43 -5.28
C MET A 29 -6.43 -6.11 -4.66
N TRP A 30 -6.59 -5.95 -3.35
CA TRP A 30 -7.85 -6.28 -2.71
C TRP A 30 -8.85 -5.14 -2.84
N GLY A 31 -10.06 -5.45 -3.27
CA GLY A 31 -11.17 -4.52 -3.33
C GLY A 31 -12.43 -5.10 -2.71
N ARG A 32 -13.13 -4.31 -1.87
CA ARG A 32 -14.37 -4.73 -1.20
C ARG A 32 -15.50 -5.10 -2.16
N ARG A 33 -15.49 -4.53 -3.39
CA ARG A 33 -16.56 -4.70 -4.37
C ARG A 33 -16.13 -5.69 -5.46
N PRO A 34 -16.74 -6.90 -5.53
CA PRO A 34 -16.40 -7.90 -6.53
C PRO A 34 -16.53 -7.38 -7.97
N GLU A 35 -17.58 -6.63 -8.25
CA GLU A 35 -17.85 -6.05 -9.57
C GLU A 35 -16.77 -5.06 -10.03
N LEU A 36 -16.16 -4.33 -9.10
CA LEU A 36 -15.02 -3.45 -9.41
C LEU A 36 -13.76 -4.25 -9.71
N CYS A 37 -13.48 -5.30 -8.92
CA CYS A 37 -12.35 -6.19 -9.16
C CYS A 37 -12.46 -6.88 -10.53
N GLU A 38 -13.65 -7.37 -10.87
CA GLU A 38 -13.91 -7.95 -12.17
C GLU A 38 -13.75 -6.94 -13.32
N ALA A 39 -14.26 -5.71 -13.13
CA ALA A 39 -14.08 -4.64 -14.11
C ALA A 39 -12.60 -4.32 -14.32
N VAL A 40 -11.81 -4.19 -13.24
CA VAL A 40 -10.35 -3.97 -13.32
C VAL A 40 -9.67 -5.07 -14.12
N ASN A 41 -9.94 -6.33 -13.81
CA ASN A 41 -9.31 -7.47 -14.49
C ASN A 41 -9.67 -7.54 -15.97
N ARG A 42 -10.95 -7.29 -16.30
CA ARG A 42 -11.45 -7.37 -17.68
C ARG A 42 -11.03 -6.20 -18.54
N THR A 43 -11.14 -4.97 -18.00
CA THR A 43 -10.93 -3.73 -18.79
C THR A 43 -9.55 -3.16 -18.66
N ARG A 44 -8.74 -3.68 -17.75
CA ARG A 44 -7.42 -3.14 -17.40
C ARG A 44 -7.50 -1.67 -16.96
N ARG A 45 -8.58 -1.29 -16.29
CA ARG A 45 -8.81 0.07 -15.77
C ARG A 45 -9.60 0.01 -14.48
N ASN A 46 -9.36 0.97 -13.60
CA ASN A 46 -10.20 1.19 -12.44
C ASN A 46 -11.21 2.31 -12.76
N PRO A 47 -12.42 1.97 -13.20
CA PRO A 47 -13.37 2.95 -13.75
C PRO A 47 -13.84 3.98 -12.73
N ASP A 48 -13.86 3.63 -11.44
CA ASP A 48 -14.42 4.50 -10.41
C ASP A 48 -13.40 5.46 -9.82
N TYR A 49 -12.12 5.09 -9.85
CA TYR A 49 -11.09 5.84 -9.13
C TYR A 49 -10.02 6.45 -10.03
N LEU A 50 -9.65 5.77 -11.12
CA LEU A 50 -8.66 6.24 -12.11
C LEU A 50 -9.09 5.85 -13.53
N PRO A 51 -10.22 6.35 -14.04
CA PRO A 51 -10.87 5.84 -15.27
C PRO A 51 -10.02 6.00 -16.53
N GLY A 52 -9.15 7.02 -16.57
CA GLY A 52 -8.30 7.30 -17.74
C GLY A 52 -6.98 6.51 -17.78
N ILE A 53 -6.70 5.70 -16.75
CA ILE A 53 -5.41 5.03 -16.60
C ILE A 53 -5.52 3.56 -16.96
N GLU A 54 -4.63 3.11 -17.84
CA GLU A 54 -4.48 1.69 -18.18
C GLU A 54 -3.53 0.99 -17.19
N LEU A 55 -3.97 -0.15 -16.67
CA LEU A 55 -3.23 -0.95 -15.69
C LEU A 55 -2.46 -2.06 -16.40
N PRO A 56 -1.13 -2.22 -16.16
CA PRO A 56 -0.33 -3.30 -16.73
C PRO A 56 -0.80 -4.68 -16.26
N SER A 57 -0.42 -5.73 -17.01
CA SER A 57 -0.80 -7.12 -16.71
C SER A 57 -0.27 -7.63 -15.36
N ALA A 58 0.79 -7.03 -14.84
CA ALA A 58 1.33 -7.30 -13.50
C ALA A 58 0.38 -6.92 -12.35
N ILE A 59 -0.72 -6.18 -12.65
CA ILE A 59 -1.73 -5.82 -11.66
C ILE A 59 -2.99 -6.65 -11.92
N ARG A 60 -3.51 -7.30 -10.88
CA ARG A 60 -4.84 -7.91 -10.86
C ARG A 60 -5.60 -7.49 -9.62
N ALA A 61 -6.91 -7.70 -9.59
CA ALA A 61 -7.75 -7.34 -8.45
C ALA A 61 -8.59 -8.54 -8.01
N THR A 62 -8.84 -8.65 -6.70
CA THR A 62 -9.65 -9.71 -6.12
C THR A 62 -10.47 -9.18 -4.94
N PRO A 63 -11.68 -9.69 -4.69
CA PRO A 63 -12.42 -9.40 -3.46
C PRO A 63 -12.00 -10.32 -2.31
N ASP A 64 -11.18 -11.34 -2.55
CA ASP A 64 -10.70 -12.26 -1.52
C ASP A 64 -9.39 -11.75 -0.89
N PRO A 65 -9.38 -11.41 0.42
CA PRO A 65 -8.17 -10.95 1.10
C PRO A 65 -7.10 -12.06 1.23
N VAL A 66 -7.48 -13.34 1.19
CA VAL A 66 -6.53 -14.46 1.22
C VAL A 66 -5.74 -14.49 -0.08
N GLU A 67 -6.45 -14.44 -1.21
CA GLU A 67 -5.84 -14.38 -2.54
C GLU A 67 -4.94 -13.15 -2.71
N ALA A 68 -5.36 -12.00 -2.16
CA ALA A 68 -4.55 -10.77 -2.23
C ALA A 68 -3.27 -10.85 -1.41
N ALA A 69 -3.26 -11.64 -0.32
CA ALA A 69 -2.11 -11.80 0.57
C ALA A 69 -1.21 -13.00 0.19
N GLU A 70 -1.68 -13.90 -0.68
CA GLU A 70 -0.98 -15.14 -1.00
C GLU A 70 0.41 -14.89 -1.59
N GLY A 71 1.45 -15.39 -0.92
CA GLY A 71 2.84 -15.24 -1.34
C GLY A 71 3.37 -13.81 -1.34
N ALA A 72 2.67 -12.86 -0.70
CA ALA A 72 3.08 -11.47 -0.67
C ALA A 72 4.27 -11.23 0.28
N ASP A 73 5.32 -10.61 -0.24
CA ASP A 73 6.45 -10.08 0.54
C ASP A 73 6.08 -8.74 1.21
N LEU A 74 5.19 -7.99 0.55
CA LEU A 74 4.71 -6.69 1.00
C LEU A 74 3.19 -6.69 1.10
N ILE A 75 2.64 -6.27 2.24
CA ILE A 75 1.22 -6.00 2.44
C ILE A 75 1.04 -4.49 2.53
N VAL A 76 0.55 -3.90 1.46
CA VAL A 76 0.34 -2.46 1.34
C VAL A 76 -1.08 -2.10 1.76
N LEU A 77 -1.21 -1.26 2.78
CA LEU A 77 -2.49 -0.86 3.37
C LEU A 77 -2.88 0.54 2.86
N ALA A 78 -3.96 0.61 2.10
CA ALA A 78 -4.44 1.82 1.41
C ALA A 78 -5.96 2.03 1.58
N VAL A 79 -6.49 1.72 2.75
CA VAL A 79 -7.90 1.96 3.11
C VAL A 79 -8.07 3.27 3.87
N PRO A 80 -9.29 3.81 4.00
CA PRO A 80 -9.52 4.96 4.87
C PRO A 80 -9.07 4.68 6.31
N SER A 81 -8.31 5.60 6.91
CA SER A 81 -7.66 5.43 8.23
C SER A 81 -8.63 4.98 9.33
N GLN A 82 -9.84 5.53 9.38
CA GLN A 82 -10.83 5.18 10.38
C GLN A 82 -11.44 3.78 10.21
N THR A 83 -11.18 3.11 9.10
CA THR A 83 -11.63 1.73 8.86
C THR A 83 -10.53 0.69 9.04
N LEU A 84 -9.29 1.13 9.25
CA LEU A 84 -8.12 0.27 9.29
C LEU A 84 -8.25 -0.84 10.34
N ARG A 85 -8.51 -0.49 11.60
CA ARG A 85 -8.59 -1.46 12.70
C ARG A 85 -9.59 -2.58 12.41
N ALA A 86 -10.82 -2.22 12.03
CA ALA A 86 -11.87 -3.19 11.76
C ALA A 86 -11.51 -4.13 10.60
N ASN A 87 -10.98 -3.58 9.51
CA ASN A 87 -10.53 -4.36 8.37
C ASN A 87 -9.35 -5.25 8.75
N LEU A 88 -8.33 -4.68 9.39
CA LEU A 88 -7.10 -5.38 9.73
C LEU A 88 -7.34 -6.53 10.75
N THR A 89 -8.27 -6.36 11.69
CA THR A 89 -8.69 -7.45 12.59
C THR A 89 -9.20 -8.67 11.81
N THR A 90 -9.88 -8.44 10.69
CA THR A 90 -10.39 -9.52 9.82
C THR A 90 -9.29 -10.14 8.96
N TRP A 91 -8.31 -9.32 8.53
CA TRP A 91 -7.25 -9.76 7.63
C TRP A 91 -6.05 -10.36 8.35
N ALA A 92 -5.69 -9.87 9.52
CA ALA A 92 -4.46 -10.24 10.25
C ALA A 92 -4.22 -11.77 10.32
N PRO A 93 -5.23 -12.62 10.64
CA PRO A 93 -5.03 -14.05 10.66
C PRO A 93 -4.71 -14.71 9.30
N LYS A 94 -4.83 -13.95 8.22
CA LYS A 94 -4.67 -14.42 6.83
C LYS A 94 -3.42 -13.85 6.17
N LEU A 95 -2.75 -12.90 6.82
CA LEU A 95 -1.53 -12.27 6.30
C LEU A 95 -0.32 -13.17 6.53
N PRO A 96 0.65 -13.22 5.59
CA PRO A 96 1.90 -13.93 5.81
C PRO A 96 2.65 -13.36 7.01
N GLU A 97 3.16 -14.24 7.89
CA GLU A 97 3.84 -13.84 9.12
C GLU A 97 5.10 -12.99 8.86
N ASP A 98 5.81 -13.25 7.76
CA ASP A 98 7.06 -12.59 7.41
C ASP A 98 6.88 -11.38 6.48
N ALA A 99 5.66 -11.11 6.01
CA ALA A 99 5.40 -9.98 5.12
C ALA A 99 5.64 -8.64 5.84
N VAL A 100 6.22 -7.70 5.12
CA VAL A 100 6.35 -6.32 5.59
C VAL A 100 5.03 -5.60 5.39
N LEU A 101 4.57 -4.89 6.44
CA LEU A 101 3.34 -4.13 6.43
C LEU A 101 3.64 -2.67 6.08
N VAL A 102 3.08 -2.18 4.98
CA VAL A 102 3.35 -0.84 4.44
C VAL A 102 2.10 0.03 4.52
N SER A 103 2.13 1.05 5.36
CA SER A 103 1.04 2.03 5.46
C SER A 103 1.19 3.12 4.41
N LEU A 104 0.15 3.30 3.59
CA LEU A 104 -0.01 4.48 2.71
C LEU A 104 -1.00 5.49 3.27
N MET A 105 -1.56 5.19 4.45
CA MET A 105 -2.66 5.96 5.01
C MET A 105 -2.17 7.22 5.68
N LYS A 106 -3.02 8.23 5.67
CA LYS A 106 -2.84 9.49 6.39
C LYS A 106 -3.90 9.61 7.47
N GLY A 107 -3.53 10.17 8.61
CA GLY A 107 -4.44 10.45 9.72
C GLY A 107 -4.14 9.68 10.99
N ILE A 108 -4.90 10.02 12.03
CA ILE A 108 -4.84 9.48 13.40
C ILE A 108 -6.16 8.79 13.69
N GLU A 109 -6.12 7.63 14.34
CA GLU A 109 -7.33 6.90 14.72
C GLU A 109 -8.14 7.69 15.76
N LEU A 110 -9.42 7.93 15.49
CA LEU A 110 -10.32 8.56 16.45
C LEU A 110 -10.53 7.67 17.67
N GLY A 111 -10.61 8.30 18.83
CA GLY A 111 -10.85 7.62 20.10
C GLY A 111 -9.59 7.09 20.80
N THR A 112 -8.59 6.60 20.06
CA THR A 112 -7.31 6.13 20.62
C THR A 112 -6.16 7.13 20.43
N ALA A 113 -6.29 8.06 19.50
CA ALA A 113 -5.24 8.97 19.06
C ALA A 113 -3.97 8.26 18.55
N LYS A 114 -4.08 7.00 18.11
CA LYS A 114 -2.96 6.22 17.58
C LYS A 114 -2.69 6.55 16.12
N ARG A 115 -1.42 6.62 15.76
CA ARG A 115 -0.97 6.65 14.36
C ARG A 115 -1.31 5.33 13.68
N MET A 116 -1.40 5.33 12.36
CA MET A 116 -1.74 4.12 11.60
C MET A 116 -0.71 3.01 11.80
N SER A 117 0.58 3.34 11.89
CA SER A 117 1.63 2.36 12.19
C SER A 117 1.46 1.68 13.56
N GLU A 118 0.99 2.42 14.57
CA GLU A 118 0.70 1.84 15.90
C GLU A 118 -0.52 0.93 15.88
N VAL A 119 -1.56 1.31 15.12
CA VAL A 119 -2.75 0.45 14.93
C VAL A 119 -2.36 -0.85 14.23
N ILE A 120 -1.51 -0.78 13.21
CA ILE A 120 -1.02 -1.97 12.50
C ILE A 120 -0.24 -2.88 13.45
N SER A 121 0.75 -2.35 14.16
CA SER A 121 1.56 -3.12 15.11
C SER A 121 0.69 -3.80 16.20
N GLU A 122 -0.29 -3.07 16.73
CA GLU A 122 -1.18 -3.59 17.78
C GLU A 122 -2.07 -4.72 17.28
N VAL A 123 -2.69 -4.55 16.09
CA VAL A 123 -3.69 -5.51 15.60
C VAL A 123 -3.04 -6.77 15.04
N VAL A 124 -1.89 -6.62 14.35
CA VAL A 124 -1.19 -7.74 13.73
C VAL A 124 -0.21 -8.40 14.70
N GLY A 125 0.18 -7.71 15.77
CA GLY A 125 1.26 -8.16 16.65
C GLY A 125 2.64 -8.04 16.00
N ALA A 126 2.79 -7.18 14.99
CA ALA A 126 4.04 -7.00 14.27
C ALA A 126 4.98 -6.03 15.01
N GLY A 127 6.27 -6.36 15.03
CA GLY A 127 7.31 -5.45 15.53
C GLY A 127 7.46 -4.20 14.64
N THR A 128 8.04 -3.14 15.22
CA THR A 128 8.25 -1.88 14.49
C THR A 128 9.24 -2.00 13.33
N ASP A 129 10.05 -3.03 13.32
CA ASP A 129 10.97 -3.44 12.25
C ASP A 129 10.25 -3.99 10.99
N ARG A 130 8.99 -4.42 11.14
CA ARG A 130 8.14 -4.93 10.06
C ARG A 130 7.05 -3.97 9.60
N VAL A 131 6.89 -2.82 10.26
CA VAL A 131 5.86 -1.83 9.92
C VAL A 131 6.54 -0.59 9.34
N ALA A 132 6.26 -0.33 8.07
CA ALA A 132 6.76 0.82 7.35
C ALA A 132 5.63 1.78 6.95
N VAL A 133 6.02 3.03 6.69
CA VAL A 133 5.13 4.09 6.22
C VAL A 133 5.68 4.65 4.91
N VAL A 134 4.83 4.85 3.91
CA VAL A 134 5.15 5.61 2.70
C VAL A 134 4.32 6.89 2.70
N SER A 135 4.99 8.02 2.79
CA SER A 135 4.35 9.33 2.87
C SER A 135 5.08 10.40 2.06
N GLY A 136 4.36 11.45 1.70
CA GLY A 136 4.85 12.57 0.91
C GLY A 136 3.72 13.35 0.24
N PRO A 137 4.02 14.34 -0.60
CA PRO A 137 3.05 15.10 -1.37
C PRO A 137 2.55 14.27 -2.56
N ASN A 138 1.92 13.13 -2.26
CA ASN A 138 1.54 12.12 -3.24
C ASN A 138 0.10 12.35 -3.70
N LEU A 139 -0.08 12.86 -4.92
CA LEU A 139 -1.37 12.97 -5.58
C LEU A 139 -1.57 11.78 -6.52
N ALA A 140 -2.52 10.92 -6.18
CA ALA A 140 -2.75 9.65 -6.88
C ALA A 140 -2.94 9.83 -8.40
N GLY A 141 -3.64 10.88 -8.82
CA GLY A 141 -3.86 11.17 -10.25
C GLY A 141 -2.58 11.53 -11.00
N GLU A 142 -1.70 12.32 -10.40
CA GLU A 142 -0.42 12.72 -10.99
C GLU A 142 0.53 11.53 -11.09
N ILE A 143 0.63 10.73 -10.01
CA ILE A 143 1.45 9.51 -9.98
C ILE A 143 0.95 8.50 -11.02
N ALA A 144 -0.37 8.31 -11.12
CA ALA A 144 -0.95 7.40 -12.10
C ALA A 144 -0.71 7.85 -13.56
N GLN A 145 -0.55 9.16 -13.78
CA GLN A 145 -0.12 9.73 -15.07
C GLN A 145 1.40 9.70 -15.27
N ARG A 146 2.15 9.05 -14.38
CA ARG A 146 3.61 8.96 -14.38
C ARG A 146 4.31 10.33 -14.33
N GLN A 147 3.69 11.32 -13.70
CA GLN A 147 4.37 12.58 -13.39
C GLN A 147 5.44 12.33 -12.32
N PRO A 148 6.58 13.04 -12.38
CA PRO A 148 7.64 12.86 -11.41
C PRO A 148 7.15 13.12 -9.98
N ALA A 149 7.35 12.14 -9.11
CA ALA A 149 6.97 12.22 -7.69
C ALA A 149 8.10 11.71 -6.80
N ALA A 150 8.19 12.29 -5.61
CA ALA A 150 9.09 11.83 -4.55
C ALA A 150 8.28 11.47 -3.31
N SER A 151 8.74 10.47 -2.59
CA SER A 151 8.12 10.00 -1.36
C SER A 151 9.16 9.60 -0.34
N VAL A 152 8.78 9.48 0.93
CA VAL A 152 9.62 8.92 1.98
C VAL A 152 9.09 7.54 2.36
N VAL A 153 9.97 6.57 2.40
CA VAL A 153 9.74 5.23 2.95
C VAL A 153 10.40 5.18 4.32
N ALA A 154 9.63 5.14 5.38
CA ALA A 154 10.14 5.09 6.75
C ALA A 154 9.86 3.74 7.41
N CYS A 155 10.93 3.15 7.97
CA CYS A 155 10.85 1.95 8.80
C CYS A 155 11.95 2.01 9.86
N ALA A 156 11.68 1.49 11.07
CA ALA A 156 12.70 1.43 12.12
C ALA A 156 13.90 0.57 11.69
N ASP A 157 13.69 -0.46 10.87
CA ASP A 157 14.73 -1.22 10.20
C ASP A 157 15.04 -0.60 8.83
N GLU A 158 16.24 -0.05 8.68
CA GLU A 158 16.70 0.57 7.43
C GLU A 158 16.73 -0.43 6.25
N SER A 159 17.06 -1.68 6.51
CA SER A 159 17.11 -2.72 5.46
C SER A 159 15.72 -2.99 4.89
N VAL A 160 14.70 -2.96 5.73
CA VAL A 160 13.29 -3.07 5.32
C VAL A 160 12.87 -1.84 4.51
N ALA A 161 13.24 -0.62 4.96
CA ALA A 161 12.97 0.60 4.18
C ALA A 161 13.61 0.54 2.79
N GLN A 162 14.85 0.05 2.68
CA GLN A 162 15.55 -0.14 1.41
C GLN A 162 14.88 -1.19 0.50
N ARG A 163 14.39 -2.30 1.08
CA ARG A 163 13.62 -3.31 0.32
C ARG A 163 12.36 -2.70 -0.31
N ILE A 164 11.61 -1.91 0.45
CA ILE A 164 10.41 -1.23 -0.05
C ILE A 164 10.82 -0.19 -1.11
N GLN A 165 11.88 0.58 -0.86
CA GLN A 165 12.42 1.53 -1.82
C GLN A 165 12.68 0.85 -3.17
N HIS A 166 13.37 -0.28 -3.19
CA HIS A 166 13.64 -1.04 -4.42
C HIS A 166 12.36 -1.53 -5.09
N ALA A 167 11.38 -2.01 -4.32
CA ALA A 167 10.13 -2.53 -4.83
C ALA A 167 9.23 -1.47 -5.49
N CYS A 168 9.45 -0.18 -5.20
CA CYS A 168 8.64 0.92 -5.74
C CYS A 168 9.45 2.03 -6.46
N HIS A 169 10.77 1.86 -6.63
CA HIS A 169 11.59 2.83 -7.36
C HIS A 169 11.39 2.71 -8.88
N SER A 170 11.04 3.82 -9.52
CA SER A 170 10.94 3.91 -10.98
C SER A 170 11.48 5.26 -11.47
N PRO A 171 11.66 5.48 -12.78
CA PRO A 171 12.06 6.78 -13.31
C PRO A 171 11.14 7.93 -12.89
N ASN A 172 9.86 7.65 -12.65
CA ASN A 172 8.85 8.64 -12.31
C ASN A 172 8.50 8.68 -10.82
N PHE A 173 8.90 7.67 -10.03
CA PHE A 173 8.66 7.63 -8.59
C PHE A 173 9.96 7.39 -7.84
N ARG A 174 10.40 8.41 -7.08
CA ARG A 174 11.66 8.39 -6.34
C ARG A 174 11.42 8.32 -4.83
N PRO A 175 11.46 7.14 -4.22
CA PRO A 175 11.39 6.98 -2.78
C PRO A 175 12.75 7.24 -2.12
N TYR A 176 12.73 7.92 -0.96
CA TYR A 176 13.87 8.13 -0.07
C TYR A 176 13.65 7.37 1.22
N THR A 177 14.67 6.73 1.77
CA THR A 177 14.57 5.98 3.03
C THR A 177 14.76 6.91 4.24
N ASN A 178 14.08 6.57 5.34
CA ASN A 178 14.22 7.23 6.64
C ASN A 178 13.94 6.21 7.76
N THR A 179 14.51 6.41 8.94
CA THR A 179 14.20 5.60 10.14
C THR A 179 13.22 6.29 11.09
N ASP A 180 12.94 7.58 10.89
CA ASP A 180 11.94 8.32 11.66
C ASP A 180 10.51 8.06 11.11
N VAL A 181 9.91 6.96 11.55
CA VAL A 181 8.53 6.59 11.21
C VAL A 181 7.55 7.63 11.74
N VAL A 182 7.76 8.12 12.97
CA VAL A 182 6.86 9.07 13.64
C VAL A 182 6.82 10.40 12.89
N GLY A 183 7.97 10.98 12.61
CA GLY A 183 8.06 12.25 11.89
C GLY A 183 7.53 12.14 10.46
N THR A 184 7.79 11.02 9.77
CA THR A 184 7.28 10.78 8.41
C THR A 184 5.77 10.65 8.37
N GLU A 185 5.17 9.97 9.34
CA GLU A 185 3.72 9.75 9.42
C GLU A 185 2.99 11.04 9.79
N LEU A 186 3.47 11.76 10.81
CA LEU A 186 2.86 13.02 11.26
C LEU A 186 3.05 14.16 10.24
N GLY A 187 4.20 14.25 9.60
CA GLY A 187 4.46 15.23 8.56
C GLY A 187 3.63 15.05 7.29
N GLY A 188 3.04 13.87 7.10
CA GLY A 188 2.20 13.53 5.98
C GLY A 188 0.69 13.57 6.26
N THR A 189 0.31 13.89 7.49
CA THR A 189 -1.09 13.85 7.97
C THR A 189 -1.90 15.05 7.51
#